data_67e682fe983a43e999b7da6cb1ec005d
#
_entry.id   67e682fe983a43e999b7da6cb1ec005d
#
_cell.length_a   1.000
_cell.length_b   1.000
_cell.length_c   1.000
_cell.angle_alpha   90.00
_cell.angle_beta   90.00
_cell.angle_gamma   90.00
#
_symmetry.space_group_name_H-M   'P 1'
#
loop_
_entity.id
_entity.type
_entity.pdbx_description
1 polymer ?
#
loop_
_entity_poly.entity_id
_entity_poly.type
_entity_poly.pdbx_seq_one_letter_code
_entity_poly.pdbx_strand_id
1 'polypeptide(L)'
;MLFRSYPQDFIYLTGLLVISALALFLFTAVAGRLWCGYACPQTVYTEMFLWIERRVEGDRSACLRLDAAPLSAGKVGKKALKHGLWAAVGLWTGFTFVGYFTPIRELSGLVATFALGPWQTFWVLFYGFATYGNAGFLREQVCKYMCPYARFQSAMFDKDT
;
A
#
# COMPACT_ATOMS: atom_id res chain seq x y z
N MET A 1 -23.81 11.71 18.74
CA MET A 1 -22.96 12.72 19.38
C MET A 1 -22.57 13.74 18.32
N LEU A 2 -23.17 14.94 18.38
CA LEU A 2 -22.82 16.03 17.47
C LEU A 2 -21.43 16.56 17.89
N PHE A 3 -20.47 16.47 17.00
CA PHE A 3 -19.20 17.18 17.14
C PHE A 3 -19.47 18.67 17.15
N ARG A 4 -19.51 19.27 18.32
CA ARG A 4 -19.48 20.73 18.48
C ARG A 4 -18.03 21.16 18.23
N SER A 5 -17.68 21.44 16.98
CA SER A 5 -16.42 22.09 16.66
C SER A 5 -16.51 23.55 17.08
N TYR A 6 -15.79 23.92 18.13
CA TYR A 6 -15.64 25.32 18.50
C TYR A 6 -14.55 25.96 17.62
N PRO A 7 -14.66 27.23 17.24
CA PRO A 7 -13.64 27.93 16.45
C PRO A 7 -12.26 27.91 17.13
N GLN A 8 -12.21 27.68 18.45
CA GLN A 8 -10.97 27.52 19.22
C GLN A 8 -10.23 26.20 18.87
N ASP A 9 -10.97 25.13 18.54
CA ASP A 9 -10.38 23.83 18.18
C ASP A 9 -9.67 23.92 16.83
N PHE A 10 -10.06 24.86 15.96
CA PHE A 10 -9.42 25.11 14.68
C PHE A 10 -7.97 25.62 14.84
N ILE A 11 -7.70 26.44 15.86
CA ILE A 11 -6.36 26.95 16.15
C ILE A 11 -5.45 25.82 16.59
N TYR A 12 -5.94 24.92 17.46
CA TYR A 12 -5.18 23.74 17.88
C TYR A 12 -4.93 22.77 16.72
N LEU A 13 -5.93 22.53 15.88
CA LEU A 13 -5.79 21.69 14.69
C LEU A 13 -4.75 22.28 13.73
N THR A 14 -4.83 23.57 13.44
CA THR A 14 -3.89 24.27 12.56
C THR A 14 -2.47 24.24 13.15
N GLY A 15 -2.31 24.49 14.44
CA GLY A 15 -1.04 24.41 15.12
C GLY A 15 -0.43 23.00 15.04
N LEU A 16 -1.23 21.96 15.29
CA LEU A 16 -0.80 20.57 15.19
C LEU A 16 -0.37 20.20 13.76
N LEU A 17 -1.12 20.66 12.75
CA LEU A 17 -0.77 20.42 11.34
C LEU A 17 0.53 21.11 10.94
N VAL A 18 0.74 22.36 11.37
CA VAL A 18 1.98 23.10 11.11
C VAL A 18 3.17 22.42 11.78
N ILE A 19 3.04 22.05 13.06
CA ILE A 19 4.10 21.34 13.80
C ILE A 19 4.41 20.00 13.15
N SER A 20 3.38 19.23 12.72
CA SER A 20 3.57 17.95 12.04
C SER A 20 4.30 18.11 10.71
N ALA A 21 3.94 19.16 9.95
CA ALA A 21 4.61 19.47 8.68
C ALA A 21 6.07 19.83 8.91
N LEU A 22 6.36 20.74 9.85
CA LEU A 22 7.73 21.13 10.18
C LEU A 22 8.56 19.96 10.71
N ALA A 23 7.98 19.12 11.56
CA ALA A 23 8.65 17.91 12.05
C ALA A 23 8.97 16.92 10.92
N LEU A 24 8.05 16.75 9.97
CA LEU A 24 8.26 15.93 8.79
C LEU A 24 9.39 16.49 7.91
N PHE A 25 9.43 17.81 7.70
CA PHE A 25 10.51 18.48 6.97
C PHE A 25 11.86 18.31 7.67
N LEU A 26 11.91 18.53 8.97
CA LEU A 26 13.13 18.35 9.77
C LEU A 26 13.62 16.90 9.71
N PHE A 27 12.71 15.96 9.88
CA PHE A 27 13.03 14.52 9.82
C PHE A 27 13.57 14.13 8.44
N THR A 28 12.98 14.68 7.37
CA THR A 28 13.44 14.41 5.99
C THR A 28 14.83 15.02 5.75
N ALA A 29 15.09 16.22 6.26
CA ALA A 29 16.39 16.89 6.10
C ALA A 29 17.51 16.16 6.85
N VAL A 30 17.23 15.63 8.06
CA VAL A 30 18.22 14.95 8.91
C VAL A 30 18.39 13.47 8.56
N ALA A 31 17.28 12.77 8.33
CA ALA A 31 17.25 11.31 8.15
C ALA A 31 17.11 10.86 6.68
N GLY A 32 17.01 11.79 5.74
CA GLY A 32 16.94 11.51 4.33
C GLY A 32 15.77 10.61 3.94
N ARG A 33 16.06 9.49 3.28
CA ARG A 33 15.04 8.57 2.74
C ARG A 33 14.53 7.51 3.72
N LEU A 34 14.82 7.62 5.02
CA LEU A 34 14.41 6.62 6.01
C LEU A 34 12.89 6.42 6.03
N TRP A 35 12.12 7.50 5.98
CA TRP A 35 10.66 7.40 5.92
C TRP A 35 10.17 6.62 4.71
N CYS A 36 10.66 6.98 3.52
CA CYS A 36 10.30 6.30 2.27
C CYS A 36 10.77 4.84 2.23
N GLY A 37 11.91 4.53 2.87
CA GLY A 37 12.47 3.18 2.88
C GLY A 37 11.78 2.22 3.85
N TYR A 38 11.33 2.69 5.01
CA TYR A 38 10.87 1.81 6.09
C TYR A 38 9.42 2.03 6.53
N ALA A 39 8.92 3.25 6.52
CA ALA A 39 7.61 3.57 7.08
C ALA A 39 6.53 3.82 6.01
N CYS A 40 6.90 4.02 4.75
CA CYS A 40 5.94 4.28 3.68
C CYS A 40 5.11 3.03 3.38
N PRO A 41 3.78 3.09 3.42
CA PRO A 41 2.91 1.95 3.12
C PRO A 41 3.20 1.31 1.75
N GLN A 42 3.47 2.12 0.72
CA GLN A 42 3.81 1.63 -0.61
C GLN A 42 5.06 0.74 -0.59
N THR A 43 6.10 1.14 0.14
CA THR A 43 7.33 0.37 0.27
C THR A 43 7.10 -0.93 1.01
N VAL A 44 6.35 -0.89 2.12
CA VAL A 44 6.02 -2.08 2.92
C VAL A 44 5.25 -3.11 2.09
N TYR A 45 4.21 -2.69 1.37
CA TYR A 45 3.46 -3.60 0.50
C TYR A 45 4.30 -4.13 -0.66
N THR A 46 5.14 -3.30 -1.25
CA THR A 46 6.05 -3.73 -2.31
C THR A 46 7.04 -4.78 -1.81
N GLU A 47 7.61 -4.61 -0.62
CA GLU A 47 8.50 -5.60 0.00
C GLU A 47 7.77 -6.91 0.33
N MET A 48 6.54 -6.85 0.82
CA MET A 48 5.72 -8.04 1.03
C MET A 48 5.47 -8.81 -0.28
N PHE A 49 5.17 -8.11 -1.36
CA PHE A 49 4.93 -8.71 -2.67
C PHE A 49 6.21 -9.32 -3.26
N LEU A 50 7.35 -8.64 -3.10
CA LEU A 50 8.67 -9.15 -3.49
C LEU A 50 9.07 -10.37 -2.65
N TRP A 51 8.74 -10.39 -1.37
CA TRP A 51 8.99 -11.54 -0.51
C TRP A 51 8.19 -12.77 -0.97
N ILE A 52 6.90 -12.59 -1.31
CA ILE A 52 6.05 -13.65 -1.88
C ILE A 52 6.65 -14.14 -3.20
N GLU A 53 7.07 -13.24 -4.08
CA GLU A 53 7.68 -13.56 -5.37
C GLU A 53 8.94 -14.40 -5.20
N ARG A 54 9.84 -14.00 -4.29
CA ARG A 54 11.06 -14.78 -3.97
C ARG A 54 10.74 -16.16 -3.41
N ARG A 55 9.67 -16.29 -2.64
CA ARG A 55 9.26 -17.60 -2.07
C ARG A 55 8.66 -18.54 -3.10
N VAL A 56 7.93 -18.04 -4.08
CA VAL A 56 7.20 -18.83 -5.08
C VAL A 56 8.03 -19.09 -6.33
N GLU A 57 8.64 -18.05 -6.89
CA GLU A 57 9.42 -18.14 -8.14
C GLU A 57 10.92 -18.33 -7.89
N GLY A 58 11.39 -18.03 -6.68
CA GLY A 58 12.79 -18.12 -6.30
C GLY A 58 13.53 -16.78 -6.49
N ASP A 59 14.85 -16.85 -6.51
CA ASP A 59 15.69 -15.66 -6.68
C ASP A 59 15.55 -15.07 -8.09
N ARG A 60 15.99 -13.82 -8.28
CA ARG A 60 15.87 -13.07 -9.54
C ARG A 60 16.37 -13.85 -10.75
N SER A 61 17.46 -14.60 -10.60
CA SER A 61 18.00 -15.45 -11.66
C SER A 61 17.08 -16.62 -12.01
N ALA A 62 16.39 -17.19 -11.03
CA ALA A 62 15.41 -18.25 -11.21
C ALA A 62 14.13 -17.73 -11.88
N CYS A 63 13.69 -16.54 -11.48
CA CYS A 63 12.54 -15.85 -12.07
C CYS A 63 12.77 -15.58 -13.57
N LEU A 64 13.93 -15.04 -13.95
CA LEU A 64 14.28 -14.78 -15.35
C LEU A 64 14.35 -16.07 -16.17
N ARG A 65 14.90 -17.17 -15.62
CA ARG A 65 14.91 -18.48 -16.28
C ARG A 65 13.50 -19.05 -16.44
N LEU A 66 12.66 -18.86 -15.42
CA LEU A 66 11.26 -19.27 -15.48
C LEU A 66 10.50 -18.51 -16.57
N ASP A 67 10.77 -17.20 -16.71
CA ASP A 67 10.13 -16.38 -17.74
C ASP A 67 10.57 -16.76 -19.15
N ALA A 68 11.84 -17.09 -19.35
CA ALA A 68 12.39 -17.55 -20.63
C ALA A 68 11.97 -19.00 -21.00
N ALA A 69 11.55 -19.81 -20.02
CA ALA A 69 11.15 -21.19 -20.28
C ALA A 69 9.83 -21.28 -21.07
N PRO A 70 9.64 -22.31 -21.91
CA PRO A 70 8.37 -22.54 -22.60
C PRO A 70 7.23 -22.76 -21.62
N LEU A 71 5.98 -22.56 -22.08
CA LEU A 71 4.78 -22.75 -21.27
C LEU A 71 4.71 -24.21 -20.79
N SER A 72 4.92 -24.41 -19.51
CA SER A 72 4.81 -25.68 -18.80
C SER A 72 3.76 -25.55 -17.70
N ALA A 73 3.11 -26.67 -17.35
CA ALA A 73 2.16 -26.71 -16.23
C ALA A 73 2.77 -26.19 -14.92
N GLY A 74 4.04 -26.48 -14.65
CA GLY A 74 4.76 -25.98 -13.49
C GLY A 74 4.97 -24.45 -13.50
N LYS A 75 5.21 -23.84 -14.67
CA LYS A 75 5.32 -22.40 -14.83
C LYS A 75 3.99 -21.70 -14.55
N VAL A 76 2.92 -22.23 -15.13
CA VAL A 76 1.56 -21.69 -14.93
C VAL A 76 1.16 -21.81 -13.45
N GLY A 77 1.43 -22.95 -12.82
CA GLY A 77 1.12 -23.17 -11.41
C GLY A 77 1.85 -22.18 -10.48
N LYS A 78 3.14 -21.94 -10.69
CA LYS A 78 3.92 -20.98 -9.88
C LYS A 78 3.41 -19.55 -10.08
N LYS A 79 3.13 -19.14 -11.32
CA LYS A 79 2.58 -17.81 -11.60
C LYS A 79 1.18 -17.63 -11.03
N ALA A 80 0.31 -18.64 -11.17
CA ALA A 80 -1.02 -18.60 -10.57
C ALA A 80 -0.96 -18.49 -9.05
N LEU A 81 -0.06 -19.24 -8.40
CA LEU A 81 0.14 -19.15 -6.96
C LEU A 81 0.64 -17.76 -6.53
N LYS A 82 1.60 -17.19 -7.25
CA LYS A 82 2.08 -15.82 -6.97
C LYS A 82 0.94 -14.80 -7.03
N HIS A 83 0.23 -14.78 -8.15
CA HIS A 83 -0.88 -13.83 -8.32
C HIS A 83 -2.04 -14.09 -7.36
N GLY A 84 -2.30 -15.34 -7.01
CA GLY A 84 -3.28 -15.72 -6.00
C GLY A 84 -2.93 -15.16 -4.61
N LEU A 85 -1.67 -15.30 -4.20
CA LEU A 85 -1.19 -14.73 -2.92
C LEU A 85 -1.22 -13.20 -2.94
N TRP A 86 -0.83 -12.56 -4.04
CA TRP A 86 -0.93 -11.11 -4.19
C TRP A 86 -2.38 -10.62 -4.11
N ALA A 87 -3.30 -11.32 -4.77
CA ALA A 87 -4.73 -11.02 -4.70
C ALA A 87 -5.28 -11.21 -3.28
N ALA A 88 -4.85 -12.26 -2.58
CA ALA A 88 -5.25 -12.50 -1.19
C ALA A 88 -4.81 -11.36 -0.26
N VAL A 89 -3.56 -10.89 -0.38
CA VAL A 89 -3.06 -9.74 0.39
C VAL A 89 -3.81 -8.46 0.01
N GLY A 90 -4.07 -8.24 -1.28
CA GLY A 90 -4.84 -7.09 -1.75
C GLY A 90 -6.27 -7.08 -1.19
N LEU A 91 -6.97 -8.21 -1.26
CA LEU A 91 -8.32 -8.35 -0.70
C LEU A 91 -8.34 -8.20 0.82
N TRP A 92 -7.34 -8.76 1.51
CA TRP A 92 -7.18 -8.58 2.95
C TRP A 92 -7.04 -7.09 3.31
N THR A 93 -6.25 -6.35 2.55
CA THR A 93 -6.08 -4.90 2.73
C THR A 93 -7.39 -4.15 2.49
N GLY A 94 -8.10 -4.47 1.40
CA GLY A 94 -9.40 -3.88 1.10
C GLY A 94 -10.43 -4.17 2.20
N PHE A 95 -10.48 -5.40 2.68
CA PHE A 95 -11.34 -5.81 3.80
C PHE A 95 -11.01 -5.04 5.09
N THR A 96 -9.73 -4.92 5.44
CA THR A 96 -9.29 -4.20 6.64
C THR A 96 -9.63 -2.72 6.53
N PHE A 97 -9.47 -2.11 5.36
CA PHE A 97 -9.79 -0.72 5.14
C PHE A 97 -11.29 -0.44 5.28
N VAL A 98 -12.14 -1.27 4.67
CA VAL A 98 -13.60 -1.14 4.82
C VAL A 98 -14.04 -1.44 6.25
N GLY A 99 -13.38 -2.38 6.93
CA GLY A 99 -13.62 -2.70 8.33
C GLY A 99 -13.29 -1.57 9.31
N TYR A 100 -12.54 -0.56 8.88
CA TYR A 100 -12.30 0.66 9.67
C TYR A 100 -13.56 1.56 9.74
N PHE A 101 -14.36 1.58 8.66
CA PHE A 101 -15.60 2.38 8.58
C PHE A 101 -16.85 1.61 8.98
N THR A 102 -16.82 0.29 8.89
CA THR A 102 -17.93 -0.60 9.21
C THR A 102 -17.52 -1.53 10.35
N PRO A 103 -18.37 -1.81 11.34
CA PRO A 103 -18.06 -2.73 12.42
C PRO A 103 -17.57 -4.08 11.87
N ILE A 104 -16.35 -4.46 12.23
CA ILE A 104 -15.67 -5.63 11.66
C ILE A 104 -16.44 -6.95 11.89
N ARG A 105 -17.19 -7.03 12.99
CA ARG A 105 -18.02 -8.21 13.31
C ARG A 105 -19.17 -8.37 12.33
N GLU A 106 -19.84 -7.28 11.96
CA GLU A 106 -20.88 -7.29 10.94
C GLU A 106 -20.31 -7.60 9.57
N LEU A 107 -19.20 -6.93 9.21
CA LEU A 107 -18.53 -7.14 7.93
C LEU A 107 -18.08 -8.59 7.77
N SER A 108 -17.47 -9.20 8.80
CA SER A 108 -17.05 -10.60 8.75
C SER A 108 -18.22 -11.58 8.62
N GLY A 109 -19.34 -11.29 9.29
CA GLY A 109 -20.56 -12.07 9.14
C GLY A 109 -21.14 -11.97 7.72
N LEU A 110 -21.20 -10.78 7.16
CA LEU A 110 -21.67 -10.54 5.78
C LEU A 110 -20.77 -11.21 4.73
N VAL A 111 -19.47 -11.23 4.94
CA VAL A 111 -18.53 -11.94 4.07
C VAL A 111 -18.76 -13.44 4.15
N ALA A 112 -18.90 -14.00 5.35
CA ALA A 112 -19.14 -15.43 5.55
C ALA A 112 -20.47 -15.91 4.93
N THR A 113 -21.49 -15.07 4.89
CA THR A 113 -22.79 -15.37 4.28
C THR A 113 -22.93 -14.93 2.83
N PHE A 114 -21.87 -14.36 2.22
CA PHE A 114 -21.92 -13.77 0.87
C PHE A 114 -23.01 -12.70 0.69
N ALA A 115 -23.43 -12.06 1.79
CA ALA A 115 -24.49 -11.06 1.82
C ALA A 115 -23.95 -9.62 1.88
N LEU A 116 -22.74 -9.39 1.38
CA LEU A 116 -22.14 -8.06 1.30
C LEU A 116 -23.01 -7.12 0.48
N GLY A 117 -23.28 -5.93 1.01
CA GLY A 117 -23.96 -4.88 0.25
C GLY A 117 -23.13 -4.45 -0.98
N PRO A 118 -23.78 -3.96 -2.05
CA PRO A 118 -23.09 -3.60 -3.29
C PRO A 118 -22.03 -2.51 -3.06
N TRP A 119 -22.28 -1.61 -2.14
CA TRP A 119 -21.34 -0.53 -1.78
C TRP A 119 -20.09 -1.03 -1.05
N GLN A 120 -20.25 -1.94 -0.10
CA GLN A 120 -19.16 -2.55 0.64
C GLN A 120 -18.29 -3.41 -0.28
N THR A 121 -18.92 -4.21 -1.14
CA THR A 121 -18.24 -5.03 -2.14
C THR A 121 -17.41 -4.16 -3.09
N PHE A 122 -18.00 -3.08 -3.59
CA PHE A 122 -17.29 -2.14 -4.47
C PHE A 122 -16.00 -1.61 -3.81
N TRP A 123 -16.08 -1.14 -2.55
CA TRP A 123 -14.92 -0.57 -1.88
C TRP A 123 -13.85 -1.63 -1.52
N VAL A 124 -14.25 -2.82 -1.09
CA VAL A 124 -13.31 -3.92 -0.83
C VAL A 124 -12.55 -4.27 -2.10
N LEU A 125 -13.24 -4.42 -3.22
CA LEU A 125 -12.62 -4.73 -4.51
C LEU A 125 -11.78 -3.58 -5.03
N PHE A 126 -12.23 -2.35 -4.89
CA PHE A 126 -11.49 -1.16 -5.33
C PHE A 126 -10.14 -1.03 -4.61
N TYR A 127 -10.14 -1.09 -3.27
CA TYR A 127 -8.89 -1.02 -2.51
C TYR A 127 -8.02 -2.25 -2.68
N GLY A 128 -8.63 -3.43 -2.80
CA GLY A 128 -7.93 -4.66 -3.10
C GLY A 128 -7.21 -4.61 -4.45
N PHE A 129 -7.90 -4.16 -5.49
CA PHE A 129 -7.35 -4.00 -6.82
C PHE A 129 -6.29 -2.89 -6.89
N ALA A 130 -6.53 -1.76 -6.21
CA ALA A 130 -5.57 -0.68 -6.11
C ALA A 130 -4.26 -1.15 -5.42
N THR A 131 -4.35 -1.90 -4.32
CA THR A 131 -3.18 -2.48 -3.65
C THR A 131 -2.44 -3.46 -4.55
N TYR A 132 -3.17 -4.36 -5.21
CA TYR A 132 -2.61 -5.32 -6.16
C TYR A 132 -1.89 -4.62 -7.32
N GLY A 133 -2.50 -3.61 -7.93
CA GLY A 133 -1.91 -2.84 -9.03
C GLY A 133 -0.69 -2.03 -8.61
N ASN A 134 -0.80 -1.29 -7.52
CA ASN A 134 0.25 -0.41 -7.05
C ASN A 134 1.49 -1.18 -6.55
N ALA A 135 1.29 -2.20 -5.73
CA ALA A 135 2.40 -2.98 -5.17
C ALA A 135 2.93 -4.05 -6.14
N GLY A 136 2.09 -4.59 -7.02
CA GLY A 136 2.48 -5.61 -7.99
C GLY A 136 3.15 -5.05 -9.24
N PHE A 137 2.53 -4.05 -9.88
CA PHE A 137 2.94 -3.55 -11.20
C PHE A 137 3.52 -2.15 -11.16
N LEU A 138 2.92 -1.22 -10.40
CA LEU A 138 3.27 0.19 -10.40
C LEU A 138 4.29 0.58 -9.30
N ARG A 139 5.10 -0.36 -8.87
CA ARG A 139 6.01 -0.24 -7.70
C ARG A 139 6.74 1.10 -7.63
N GLU A 140 7.46 1.46 -8.69
CA GLU A 140 8.23 2.70 -8.74
C GLU A 140 7.43 3.88 -9.31
N GLN A 141 6.43 3.61 -10.12
CA GLN A 141 5.65 4.64 -10.80
C GLN A 141 4.85 5.50 -9.82
N VAL A 142 4.29 4.87 -8.77
CA VAL A 142 3.58 5.57 -7.69
C VAL A 142 4.49 6.59 -7.02
N CYS A 143 5.73 6.20 -6.68
CA CYS A 143 6.69 7.10 -6.06
C CYS A 143 7.15 8.22 -6.99
N LYS A 144 7.36 7.92 -8.28
CA LYS A 144 7.87 8.90 -9.26
C LYS A 144 6.82 9.92 -9.70
N TYR A 145 5.57 9.48 -9.91
CA TYR A 145 4.55 10.31 -10.55
C TYR A 145 3.40 10.74 -9.64
N MET A 146 3.02 9.90 -8.68
CA MET A 146 1.84 10.16 -7.85
C MET A 146 2.18 10.70 -6.46
N CYS A 147 3.39 10.44 -5.95
CA CYS A 147 3.76 10.85 -4.60
C CYS A 147 4.27 12.29 -4.56
N PRO A 148 3.51 13.25 -3.99
CA PRO A 148 3.98 14.64 -3.86
C PRO A 148 5.21 14.74 -2.96
N TYR A 149 5.32 13.88 -1.95
CA TYR A 149 6.45 13.85 -1.02
C TYR A 149 7.78 13.55 -1.72
N ALA A 150 7.81 12.60 -2.67
CA ALA A 150 9.01 12.29 -3.42
C ALA A 150 9.50 13.47 -4.27
N ARG A 151 8.57 14.28 -4.78
CA ARG A 151 8.93 15.51 -5.52
C ARG A 151 9.50 16.58 -4.60
N PHE A 152 8.92 16.79 -3.42
CA PHE A 152 9.48 17.70 -2.41
C PHE A 152 10.86 17.25 -1.96
N GLN A 153 11.01 15.96 -1.71
CA GLN A 153 12.29 15.38 -1.30
C GLN A 153 13.38 15.61 -2.36
N SER A 154 13.07 15.45 -3.65
CA SER A 154 14.04 15.66 -4.73
C SER A 154 14.51 17.11 -4.83
N ALA A 155 13.71 18.08 -4.38
CA ALA A 155 14.07 19.50 -4.34
C ALA A 155 14.91 19.89 -3.11
N MET A 156 14.89 19.06 -2.06
CA MET A 156 15.59 19.30 -0.80
C MET A 156 16.99 18.68 -0.72
N PHE A 157 17.29 17.70 -1.59
CA PHE A 157 18.62 17.12 -1.64
C PHE A 157 19.56 18.00 -2.46
N ASP A 158 20.61 18.49 -1.81
CA ASP A 158 21.74 19.09 -2.47
C ASP A 158 22.67 17.99 -3.02
N LYS A 159 23.61 18.37 -3.93
CA LYS A 159 24.51 17.42 -4.62
C LYS A 159 25.42 16.64 -3.67
N ASP A 160 25.61 17.12 -2.45
CA ASP A 160 26.54 16.59 -1.46
C ASP A 160 25.85 15.81 -0.32
N THR A 161 24.52 15.57 -0.41
CA THR A 161 23.74 14.77 0.52
C THR A 161 23.27 13.50 -0.17
#